data_a93276e8acf24aa66c6ee16ef7ee3bc3
#
_entry.id   a93276e8acf24aa66c6ee16ef7ee3bc3
#
_cell.length_a   1.000
_cell.length_b   1.000
_cell.length_c   1.000
_cell.angle_alpha   90.00
_cell.angle_beta   90.00
_cell.angle_gamma   90.00
#
_symmetry.space_group_name_H-M   'P 1'
#
loop_
_entity.id
_entity.type
_entity.pdbx_description
1 polymer ?
#
loop_
_entity_poly.entity_id
_entity_poly.type
_entity_poly.pdbx_seq_one_letter_code
_entity_poly.pdbx_strand_id
1 'polypeptide(L)'
;MSPVRFLILQDRTEPGLFSFLFFLFKKHSGGKMKFNILPGGTVKRKSHVLRNSIILFCCALFLSAVTFFICRLIDVHVYKGNSITHLSKEWKNFNYQKVYDISGAILRDNAFNNKALTYRGYSAFYLAIAAAEPSETQTFLDESIISLRLALHNAKSSLIPQLEYMLGKAYFYKDSASNYHYYADLAILYLNRALKDGYLADDIPEYLGLSYASLGMTMESISAFTQALLTRESDLLLLSIAEQYYNAGQAAAAEQYLFRISKECKEEKITDKAHLLLGKIYTGQKKFAEAKKEFDSILKKNENSADALCGLGVIYENMGDIIKARSYWRKALKAQVNHPESLKKLAEYK
;
A
#
# COMPACT_ATOMS: atom_id res chain seq x y z
N MET A 1 -17.29 7.62 0.14
CA MET A 1 -16.33 7.50 -0.97
C MET A 1 -16.85 6.47 -1.94
N SER A 2 -17.22 6.92 -3.14
CA SER A 2 -17.86 6.09 -4.16
C SER A 2 -16.89 5.08 -4.78
N PRO A 3 -17.35 3.89 -5.17
CA PRO A 3 -16.49 2.91 -5.83
C PRO A 3 -16.30 3.28 -7.32
N VAL A 4 -15.08 3.44 -7.74
CA VAL A 4 -14.70 3.59 -9.15
C VAL A 4 -14.84 2.23 -9.84
N ARG A 5 -15.77 2.15 -10.79
CA ARG A 5 -15.98 1.00 -11.67
C ARG A 5 -14.77 0.84 -12.59
N PHE A 6 -14.15 -0.32 -12.54
CA PHE A 6 -13.23 -0.79 -13.58
C PHE A 6 -14.01 -1.12 -14.85
N LEU A 7 -13.76 -0.36 -15.91
CA LEU A 7 -14.15 -0.72 -17.27
C LEU A 7 -13.06 -1.60 -17.88
N ILE A 8 -13.39 -2.86 -18.08
CA ILE A 8 -12.61 -3.81 -18.87
C ILE A 8 -12.74 -3.39 -20.34
N LEU A 9 -11.66 -2.90 -20.94
CA LEU A 9 -11.55 -2.74 -22.38
C LEU A 9 -11.09 -4.06 -22.98
N GLN A 10 -12.04 -4.68 -23.65
CA GLN A 10 -11.90 -5.89 -24.45
C GLN A 10 -11.04 -5.61 -25.68
N ASP A 11 -10.03 -6.41 -25.83
CA ASP A 11 -9.06 -6.45 -26.93
C ASP A 11 -9.79 -6.65 -28.27
N ARG A 12 -9.74 -5.65 -29.16
CA ARG A 12 -10.10 -5.81 -30.57
C ARG A 12 -8.83 -5.91 -31.38
N THR A 13 -8.43 -7.13 -31.63
CA THR A 13 -7.46 -7.44 -32.67
C THR A 13 -8.10 -7.19 -34.06
N GLU A 14 -7.66 -6.15 -34.72
CA GLU A 14 -7.95 -5.91 -36.15
C GLU A 14 -7.05 -6.79 -37.02
N PRO A 15 -7.61 -7.63 -37.91
CA PRO A 15 -6.83 -8.40 -38.88
C PRO A 15 -6.75 -7.61 -40.22
N GLY A 16 -5.79 -6.70 -40.31
CA GLY A 16 -5.70 -5.82 -41.50
C GLY A 16 -4.39 -5.77 -42.25
N LEU A 17 -3.29 -6.28 -41.73
CA LEU A 17 -1.98 -6.10 -42.39
C LEU A 17 -1.45 -7.30 -43.17
N PHE A 18 -1.98 -8.50 -43.01
CA PHE A 18 -1.52 -9.68 -43.77
C PHE A 18 -2.23 -9.90 -45.11
N SER A 19 -3.35 -9.24 -45.37
CA SER A 19 -4.11 -9.41 -46.63
C SER A 19 -3.58 -8.57 -47.78
N PHE A 20 -2.80 -7.51 -47.52
CA PHE A 20 -2.33 -6.60 -48.57
C PHE A 20 -1.06 -7.10 -49.32
N LEU A 21 -0.29 -7.98 -48.72
CA LEU A 21 0.93 -8.54 -49.30
C LEU A 21 0.65 -9.72 -50.27
N PHE A 22 -0.53 -10.36 -50.14
CA PHE A 22 -0.89 -11.51 -50.99
C PHE A 22 -1.50 -11.09 -52.33
N PHE A 23 -1.93 -9.84 -52.48
CA PHE A 23 -2.59 -9.33 -53.70
C PHE A 23 -1.61 -8.79 -54.76
N LEU A 24 -0.37 -8.51 -54.39
CA LEU A 24 0.65 -8.01 -55.32
C LEU A 24 1.38 -9.11 -56.11
N PHE A 25 1.23 -10.39 -55.75
CA PHE A 25 1.92 -11.50 -56.41
C PHE A 25 1.09 -12.23 -57.47
N LYS A 26 -0.20 -11.86 -57.68
CA LYS A 26 -1.11 -12.61 -58.58
C LYS A 26 -1.41 -11.93 -59.90
N LYS A 27 -0.64 -10.96 -60.34
CA LYS A 27 -0.91 -10.26 -61.61
C LYS A 27 0.31 -10.12 -62.52
N HIS A 28 1.00 -11.23 -62.80
CA HIS A 28 1.88 -11.28 -63.99
C HIS A 28 2.18 -12.73 -64.39
N SER A 29 1.17 -13.41 -64.89
CA SER A 29 1.41 -14.61 -65.72
C SER A 29 0.32 -14.68 -66.79
N GLY A 30 0.65 -14.16 -67.96
CA GLY A 30 -0.26 -14.16 -69.10
C GLY A 30 0.29 -13.40 -70.30
N GLY A 31 1.52 -13.64 -70.69
CA GLY A 31 2.10 -13.13 -71.97
C GLY A 31 2.43 -14.27 -72.93
N LYS A 32 1.59 -14.45 -73.97
CA LYS A 32 1.84 -15.42 -75.04
C LYS A 32 3.12 -15.01 -75.81
N MET A 33 4.13 -15.90 -75.83
CA MET A 33 5.33 -15.75 -76.68
C MET A 33 4.99 -16.06 -78.10
N LYS A 34 5.18 -15.07 -78.99
CA LYS A 34 5.32 -15.32 -80.46
C LYS A 34 6.78 -15.62 -80.77
N PHE A 35 7.06 -16.80 -81.28
CA PHE A 35 8.38 -17.16 -81.76
C PHE A 35 8.53 -16.66 -83.20
N ASN A 36 9.50 -15.77 -83.44
CA ASN A 36 10.07 -15.52 -84.80
C ASN A 36 11.41 -16.23 -84.83
N ILE A 37 11.49 -17.25 -85.72
CA ILE A 37 12.72 -17.99 -86.01
C ILE A 37 13.40 -17.29 -87.18
N LEU A 38 14.60 -16.75 -86.96
CA LEU A 38 15.56 -16.34 -87.95
C LEU A 38 16.85 -17.15 -87.77
N PRO A 39 17.45 -17.65 -88.85
CA PRO A 39 18.55 -18.59 -88.72
C PRO A 39 19.89 -17.87 -88.53
N GLY A 40 20.69 -18.37 -87.61
CA GLY A 40 22.13 -18.10 -87.52
C GLY A 40 22.62 -17.02 -86.62
N GLY A 41 22.24 -17.02 -85.36
CA GLY A 41 22.85 -16.17 -84.34
C GLY A 41 22.91 -16.88 -83.06
N THR A 42 24.09 -17.00 -82.45
CA THR A 42 24.25 -17.50 -81.07
C THR A 42 23.61 -16.51 -80.09
N VAL A 43 22.42 -16.81 -79.59
CA VAL A 43 21.74 -16.00 -78.57
C VAL A 43 22.46 -16.21 -77.28
N LYS A 44 23.27 -15.25 -76.84
CA LYS A 44 23.75 -15.18 -75.49
C LYS A 44 22.54 -15.08 -74.56
N ARG A 45 22.19 -16.15 -73.86
CA ARG A 45 21.17 -16.21 -72.83
C ARG A 45 21.59 -15.23 -71.72
N LYS A 46 20.99 -14.04 -71.67
CA LYS A 46 21.16 -13.14 -70.49
C LYS A 46 20.67 -13.87 -69.23
N SER A 47 21.60 -14.16 -68.36
CA SER A 47 21.34 -14.87 -67.14
C SER A 47 20.40 -14.06 -66.27
N HIS A 48 19.12 -14.43 -66.22
CA HIS A 48 18.13 -13.85 -65.31
C HIS A 48 18.46 -14.14 -63.82
N VAL A 49 19.37 -15.08 -63.58
CA VAL A 49 19.84 -15.47 -62.27
C VAL A 49 20.54 -14.29 -61.56
N LEU A 50 21.43 -13.59 -62.28
CA LEU A 50 22.15 -12.44 -61.71
C LEU A 50 21.20 -11.30 -61.31
N ARG A 51 20.20 -11.02 -62.17
CA ARG A 51 19.18 -9.99 -61.89
C ARG A 51 18.31 -10.37 -60.68
N ASN A 52 17.90 -11.62 -60.59
CA ASN A 52 17.08 -12.11 -59.46
C ASN A 52 17.87 -12.15 -58.15
N SER A 53 19.18 -12.48 -58.21
CA SER A 53 20.06 -12.42 -57.02
C SER A 53 20.29 -10.99 -56.55
N ILE A 54 20.43 -10.02 -57.43
CA ILE A 54 20.54 -8.60 -57.07
C ILE A 54 19.24 -8.10 -56.45
N ILE A 55 18.08 -8.47 -57.02
CA ILE A 55 16.78 -8.09 -56.43
C ILE A 55 16.60 -8.69 -55.02
N LEU A 56 16.94 -9.98 -54.85
CA LEU A 56 16.90 -10.63 -53.54
C LEU A 56 17.82 -9.95 -52.49
N PHE A 57 19.03 -9.59 -52.91
CA PHE A 57 19.99 -8.88 -52.06
C PHE A 57 19.50 -7.48 -51.70
N CYS A 58 18.92 -6.73 -52.65
CA CYS A 58 18.31 -5.43 -52.37
C CYS A 58 17.10 -5.53 -51.44
N CYS A 59 16.25 -6.56 -51.60
CA CYS A 59 15.13 -6.82 -50.69
C CYS A 59 15.60 -7.18 -49.25
N ALA A 60 16.66 -7.98 -49.13
CA ALA A 60 17.23 -8.32 -47.85
C ALA A 60 17.83 -7.10 -47.12
N LEU A 61 18.56 -6.25 -47.89
CA LEU A 61 19.06 -4.96 -47.35
C LEU A 61 17.94 -4.01 -46.93
N PHE A 62 16.87 -3.93 -47.74
CA PHE A 62 15.73 -3.11 -47.40
C PHE A 62 15.01 -3.61 -46.13
N LEU A 63 14.79 -4.93 -46.01
CA LEU A 63 14.22 -5.54 -44.81
C LEU A 63 15.09 -5.30 -43.56
N SER A 64 16.42 -5.43 -43.71
CA SER A 64 17.33 -5.17 -42.56
C SER A 64 17.34 -3.68 -42.18
N ALA A 65 17.24 -2.77 -43.13
CA ALA A 65 17.12 -1.33 -42.85
C ALA A 65 15.78 -0.98 -42.17
N VAL A 66 14.69 -1.59 -42.63
CA VAL A 66 13.35 -1.41 -42.01
C VAL A 66 13.32 -1.98 -40.59
N THR A 67 13.87 -3.17 -40.35
CA THR A 67 13.95 -3.75 -38.99
C THR A 67 14.83 -2.90 -38.08
N PHE A 68 15.98 -2.44 -38.56
CA PHE A 68 16.84 -1.53 -37.81
C PHE A 68 16.12 -0.21 -37.45
N PHE A 69 15.38 0.37 -38.41
CA PHE A 69 14.62 1.60 -38.19
C PHE A 69 13.46 1.40 -37.19
N ILE A 70 12.76 0.26 -37.27
CA ILE A 70 11.71 -0.12 -36.33
C ILE A 70 12.29 -0.33 -34.94
N CYS A 71 13.39 -1.07 -34.79
CA CYS A 71 14.07 -1.24 -33.51
C CYS A 71 14.48 0.12 -32.92
N ARG A 72 15.02 1.01 -33.74
CA ARG A 72 15.44 2.35 -33.27
C ARG A 72 14.25 3.24 -32.92
N LEU A 73 13.10 3.12 -33.59
CA LEU A 73 11.87 3.82 -33.20
C LEU A 73 11.31 3.28 -31.89
N ILE A 74 11.35 1.96 -31.67
CA ILE A 74 10.96 1.32 -30.42
C ILE A 74 11.88 1.78 -29.31
N ASP A 75 13.21 1.73 -29.51
CA ASP A 75 14.18 2.19 -28.52
C ASP A 75 13.98 3.66 -28.14
N VAL A 76 13.80 4.55 -29.12
CA VAL A 76 13.56 5.97 -28.88
C VAL A 76 12.24 6.21 -28.15
N HIS A 77 11.19 5.43 -28.46
CA HIS A 77 9.89 5.57 -27.80
C HIS A 77 9.93 5.03 -26.36
N VAL A 78 10.54 3.88 -26.16
CA VAL A 78 10.78 3.27 -24.83
C VAL A 78 11.72 4.15 -24.01
N TYR A 79 12.80 4.66 -24.60
CA TYR A 79 13.76 5.53 -23.89
C TYR A 79 13.15 6.88 -23.50
N LYS A 80 12.30 7.49 -24.34
CA LYS A 80 11.54 8.70 -23.95
C LYS A 80 10.48 8.41 -22.90
N GLY A 81 9.86 7.23 -22.93
CA GLY A 81 8.88 6.80 -21.92
C GLY A 81 9.50 6.58 -20.53
N ASN A 82 10.76 6.10 -20.46
CA ASN A 82 11.46 5.75 -19.21
C ASN A 82 12.45 6.85 -18.79
N SER A 83 12.09 8.11 -18.95
CA SER A 83 12.93 9.23 -18.54
C SER A 83 12.53 9.75 -17.14
N ILE A 84 13.50 10.33 -16.42
CA ILE A 84 13.26 11.02 -15.12
C ILE A 84 12.22 12.14 -15.28
N THR A 85 12.18 12.80 -16.43
CA THR A 85 11.22 13.87 -16.73
C THR A 85 9.79 13.31 -16.82
N HIS A 86 9.62 12.18 -17.49
CA HIS A 86 8.33 11.49 -17.60
C HIS A 86 7.88 10.93 -16.24
N LEU A 87 8.80 10.33 -15.49
CA LEU A 87 8.57 9.85 -14.13
C LEU A 87 8.08 10.98 -13.21
N SER A 88 8.72 12.16 -13.23
CA SER A 88 8.30 13.34 -12.47
C SER A 88 6.91 13.85 -12.89
N LYS A 89 6.55 13.73 -14.16
CA LYS A 89 5.23 14.10 -14.68
C LYS A 89 4.15 13.16 -14.14
N GLU A 90 4.38 11.83 -14.23
CA GLU A 90 3.42 10.84 -13.72
C GLU A 90 3.27 10.93 -12.19
N TRP A 91 4.34 11.27 -11.46
CA TRP A 91 4.27 11.56 -10.03
C TRP A 91 3.33 12.73 -9.70
N LYS A 92 3.43 13.83 -10.44
CA LYS A 92 2.53 15.00 -10.27
C LYS A 92 1.08 14.67 -10.57
N ASN A 93 0.84 13.66 -11.40
CA ASN A 93 -0.50 13.17 -11.74
C ASN A 93 -1.00 12.10 -10.76
N PHE A 94 -0.26 11.81 -9.67
CA PHE A 94 -0.57 10.77 -8.67
C PHE A 94 -0.71 9.36 -9.28
N ASN A 95 -0.07 9.10 -10.43
CA ASN A 95 -0.12 7.81 -11.11
C ASN A 95 0.98 6.89 -10.57
N TYR A 96 0.81 6.42 -9.35
CA TYR A 96 1.83 5.68 -8.62
C TYR A 96 2.24 4.37 -9.32
N GLN A 97 1.32 3.68 -9.98
CA GLN A 97 1.65 2.46 -10.73
C GLN A 97 2.62 2.77 -11.87
N LYS A 98 2.34 3.78 -12.69
CA LYS A 98 3.26 4.17 -13.77
C LYS A 98 4.61 4.66 -13.25
N VAL A 99 4.61 5.40 -12.14
CA VAL A 99 5.87 5.84 -11.48
C VAL A 99 6.69 4.63 -11.06
N TYR A 100 6.06 3.63 -10.48
CA TYR A 100 6.67 2.37 -10.08
C TYR A 100 7.27 1.64 -11.29
N ASP A 101 6.54 1.50 -12.39
CA ASP A 101 6.99 0.80 -13.59
C ASP A 101 8.14 1.52 -14.28
N ILE A 102 8.02 2.84 -14.48
CA ILE A 102 9.05 3.67 -15.12
C ILE A 102 10.33 3.69 -14.27
N SER A 103 10.21 3.85 -12.94
CA SER A 103 11.37 3.83 -12.05
C SER A 103 12.08 2.48 -12.09
N GLY A 104 11.33 1.38 -12.12
CA GLY A 104 11.88 0.03 -12.27
C GLY A 104 12.60 -0.16 -13.62
N ALA A 105 12.08 0.42 -14.71
CA ALA A 105 12.76 0.39 -16.01
C ALA A 105 14.09 1.16 -15.97
N ILE A 106 14.12 2.35 -15.37
CA ILE A 106 15.35 3.14 -15.21
C ILE A 106 16.38 2.41 -14.34
N LEU A 107 15.92 1.71 -13.28
CA LEU A 107 16.80 0.99 -12.37
C LEU A 107 17.39 -0.29 -12.99
N ARG A 108 16.76 -0.88 -14.00
CA ARG A 108 17.37 -1.98 -14.78
C ARG A 108 18.62 -1.52 -15.55
N ASP A 109 18.60 -0.29 -16.06
CA ASP A 109 19.73 0.29 -16.81
C ASP A 109 20.79 0.88 -15.86
N ASN A 110 20.35 1.46 -14.74
CA ASN A 110 21.21 2.06 -13.72
C ASN A 110 20.62 1.82 -12.33
N ALA A 111 21.03 0.74 -11.70
CA ALA A 111 20.52 0.26 -10.41
C ALA A 111 20.69 1.27 -9.25
N PHE A 112 21.63 2.20 -9.34
CA PHE A 112 21.90 3.20 -8.32
C PHE A 112 21.47 4.61 -8.72
N ASN A 113 20.56 4.74 -9.67
CA ASN A 113 19.95 6.03 -10.00
C ASN A 113 19.13 6.55 -8.82
N ASN A 114 19.69 7.49 -8.07
CA ASN A 114 19.11 7.95 -6.80
C ASN A 114 17.70 8.54 -6.96
N LYS A 115 17.44 9.29 -8.06
CA LYS A 115 16.10 9.81 -8.33
C LYS A 115 15.10 8.67 -8.58
N ALA A 116 15.48 7.68 -9.40
CA ALA A 116 14.63 6.55 -9.67
C ALA A 116 14.36 5.72 -8.40
N LEU A 117 15.37 5.49 -7.55
CA LEU A 117 15.22 4.83 -6.25
C LEU A 117 14.25 5.59 -5.33
N THR A 118 14.37 6.91 -5.24
CA THR A 118 13.47 7.75 -4.45
C THR A 118 12.02 7.59 -4.91
N TYR A 119 11.78 7.75 -6.21
CA TYR A 119 10.43 7.62 -6.76
C TYR A 119 9.89 6.18 -6.68
N ARG A 120 10.76 5.17 -6.84
CA ARG A 120 10.43 3.76 -6.65
C ARG A 120 9.92 3.52 -5.24
N GLY A 121 10.67 3.98 -4.23
CA GLY A 121 10.31 3.84 -2.84
C GLY A 121 9.00 4.54 -2.48
N TYR A 122 8.81 5.77 -2.96
CA TYR A 122 7.58 6.52 -2.70
C TYR A 122 6.37 5.87 -3.37
N SER A 123 6.48 5.51 -4.65
CA SER A 123 5.37 4.89 -5.37
C SER A 123 4.99 3.53 -4.78
N ALA A 124 5.98 2.70 -4.41
CA ALA A 124 5.74 1.45 -3.72
C ALA A 124 5.00 1.65 -2.38
N PHE A 125 5.37 2.68 -1.59
CA PHE A 125 4.66 3.02 -0.36
C PHE A 125 3.17 3.33 -0.61
N TYR A 126 2.85 4.17 -1.60
CA TYR A 126 1.46 4.50 -1.90
C TYR A 126 0.68 3.32 -2.49
N LEU A 127 1.34 2.45 -3.27
CA LEU A 127 0.73 1.21 -3.75
C LEU A 127 0.45 0.25 -2.59
N ALA A 128 1.35 0.14 -1.61
CA ALA A 128 1.12 -0.65 -0.42
C ALA A 128 -0.12 -0.23 0.37
N ILE A 129 -0.33 1.09 0.52
CA ILE A 129 -1.51 1.64 1.22
C ILE A 129 -2.79 1.40 0.43
N ALA A 130 -2.72 1.37 -0.90
CA ALA A 130 -3.85 1.14 -1.78
C ALA A 130 -4.16 -0.34 -2.02
N ALA A 131 -3.24 -1.25 -1.69
CA ALA A 131 -3.39 -2.68 -1.89
C ALA A 131 -4.53 -3.26 -1.03
N ALA A 132 -5.34 -4.12 -1.63
CA ALA A 132 -6.43 -4.81 -0.93
C ALA A 132 -5.95 -6.09 -0.22
N GLU A 133 -4.92 -6.73 -0.78
CA GLU A 133 -4.39 -8.01 -0.28
C GLU A 133 -3.19 -7.79 0.64
N PRO A 134 -3.16 -8.41 1.84
CA PRO A 134 -2.06 -8.27 2.79
C PRO A 134 -0.69 -8.66 2.21
N SER A 135 -0.64 -9.66 1.32
CA SER A 135 0.59 -10.11 0.67
C SER A 135 1.17 -9.05 -0.28
N GLU A 136 0.31 -8.35 -1.02
CA GLU A 136 0.72 -7.24 -1.88
C GLU A 136 1.21 -6.05 -1.04
N THR A 137 0.48 -5.71 0.03
CA THR A 137 0.89 -4.68 0.98
C THR A 137 2.30 -4.94 1.50
N GLN A 138 2.58 -6.18 1.95
CA GLN A 138 3.91 -6.56 2.44
C GLN A 138 4.98 -6.43 1.36
N THR A 139 4.71 -6.90 0.16
CA THR A 139 5.64 -6.85 -0.98
C THR A 139 6.00 -5.42 -1.35
N PHE A 140 5.01 -4.54 -1.46
CA PHE A 140 5.25 -3.14 -1.78
C PHE A 140 5.93 -2.37 -0.65
N LEU A 141 5.67 -2.69 0.63
CA LEU A 141 6.40 -2.10 1.76
C LEU A 141 7.86 -2.53 1.77
N ASP A 142 8.17 -3.79 1.46
CA ASP A 142 9.55 -4.26 1.34
C ASP A 142 10.29 -3.53 0.21
N GLU A 143 9.68 -3.42 -0.95
CA GLU A 143 10.23 -2.68 -2.08
C GLU A 143 10.45 -1.20 -1.75
N SER A 144 9.49 -0.58 -1.04
CA SER A 144 9.61 0.80 -0.57
C SER A 144 10.82 0.98 0.35
N ILE A 145 10.94 0.14 1.38
CA ILE A 145 12.02 0.20 2.36
C ILE A 145 13.38 0.00 1.69
N ILE A 146 13.51 -1.02 0.83
CA ILE A 146 14.76 -1.31 0.12
C ILE A 146 15.16 -0.11 -0.76
N SER A 147 14.24 0.39 -1.57
CA SER A 147 14.50 1.49 -2.49
C SER A 147 14.86 2.79 -1.76
N LEU A 148 14.14 3.12 -0.68
CA LEU A 148 14.41 4.31 0.13
C LEU A 148 15.74 4.21 0.89
N ARG A 149 16.12 3.04 1.41
CA ARG A 149 17.42 2.84 2.06
C ARG A 149 18.58 3.00 1.07
N LEU A 150 18.45 2.46 -0.14
CA LEU A 150 19.44 2.64 -1.19
C LEU A 150 19.51 4.11 -1.63
N ALA A 151 18.36 4.80 -1.76
CA ALA A 151 18.32 6.21 -2.05
C ALA A 151 19.00 7.05 -0.96
N LEU A 152 18.76 6.72 0.30
CA LEU A 152 19.33 7.42 1.46
C LEU A 152 20.86 7.33 1.48
N HIS A 153 21.44 6.18 1.11
CA HIS A 153 22.89 5.98 1.12
C HIS A 153 23.65 6.98 0.24
N ASN A 154 23.07 7.39 -0.88
CA ASN A 154 23.66 8.32 -1.85
C ASN A 154 22.90 9.65 -1.95
N ALA A 155 22.11 9.98 -0.92
CA ALA A 155 21.26 11.16 -0.95
C ALA A 155 22.08 12.45 -0.75
N LYS A 156 21.63 13.52 -1.39
CA LYS A 156 22.07 14.87 -1.04
C LYS A 156 21.51 15.23 0.34
N SER A 157 22.27 15.99 1.13
CA SER A 157 21.87 16.39 2.49
C SER A 157 20.48 17.00 2.57
N SER A 158 20.05 17.77 1.56
CA SER A 158 18.71 18.37 1.51
C SER A 158 17.56 17.37 1.32
N LEU A 159 17.83 16.14 0.88
CA LEU A 159 16.82 15.10 0.65
C LEU A 159 16.76 14.10 1.81
N ILE A 160 17.81 14.00 2.61
CA ILE A 160 17.93 13.04 3.72
C ILE A 160 16.72 13.10 4.65
N PRO A 161 16.29 14.27 5.17
CA PRO A 161 15.21 14.32 6.16
C PRO A 161 13.88 13.80 5.60
N GLN A 162 13.60 14.07 4.32
CA GLN A 162 12.42 13.60 3.63
C GLN A 162 12.45 12.07 3.41
N LEU A 163 13.62 11.51 3.06
CA LEU A 163 13.77 10.06 2.90
C LEU A 163 13.64 9.33 4.24
N GLU A 164 14.19 9.89 5.31
CA GLU A 164 14.06 9.36 6.67
C GLU A 164 12.60 9.36 7.13
N TYR A 165 11.86 10.46 6.90
CA TYR A 165 10.44 10.51 7.17
C TYR A 165 9.66 9.41 6.43
N MET A 166 9.91 9.22 5.14
CA MET A 166 9.23 8.19 4.36
C MET A 166 9.62 6.77 4.79
N LEU A 167 10.88 6.56 5.19
CA LEU A 167 11.32 5.31 5.79
C LEU A 167 10.62 5.04 7.11
N GLY A 168 10.52 6.05 7.97
CA GLY A 168 9.79 5.93 9.24
C GLY A 168 8.34 5.51 9.02
N LYS A 169 7.65 6.13 8.07
CA LYS A 169 6.27 5.72 7.70
C LYS A 169 6.22 4.30 7.13
N ALA A 170 7.14 3.95 6.22
CA ALA A 170 7.16 2.61 5.64
C ALA A 170 7.37 1.53 6.70
N TYR A 171 8.26 1.76 7.67
CA TYR A 171 8.45 0.85 8.80
C TYR A 171 7.24 0.78 9.73
N PHE A 172 6.59 1.92 10.01
CA PHE A 172 5.35 1.94 10.78
C PHE A 172 4.25 1.08 10.12
N TYR A 173 4.01 1.26 8.83
CA TYR A 173 3.02 0.46 8.11
C TYR A 173 3.43 -1.02 8.01
N LYS A 174 4.72 -1.32 7.89
CA LYS A 174 5.25 -2.68 7.92
C LYS A 174 5.01 -3.35 9.27
N ASP A 175 5.19 -2.61 10.37
CA ASP A 175 4.91 -3.06 11.73
C ASP A 175 3.41 -3.34 11.91
N SER A 176 2.57 -2.39 11.51
CA SER A 176 1.11 -2.50 11.62
C SER A 176 0.51 -3.66 10.80
N ALA A 177 1.14 -4.02 9.68
CA ALA A 177 0.73 -5.11 8.82
C ALA A 177 1.33 -6.47 9.23
N SER A 178 2.17 -6.51 10.27
CA SER A 178 2.77 -7.72 10.82
C SER A 178 2.06 -8.17 12.11
N ASN A 179 2.15 -9.46 12.41
CA ASN A 179 1.63 -9.99 13.68
C ASN A 179 2.56 -9.71 14.87
N TYR A 180 3.75 -9.16 14.63
CA TYR A 180 4.79 -8.90 15.62
C TYR A 180 5.37 -7.51 15.39
N HIS A 181 5.67 -6.79 16.47
CA HIS A 181 6.17 -5.41 16.43
C HIS A 181 7.69 -5.33 16.24
N TYR A 182 8.21 -5.97 15.18
CA TYR A 182 9.64 -5.98 14.88
C TYR A 182 10.19 -4.72 14.20
N TYR A 183 9.29 -3.83 13.75
CA TYR A 183 9.70 -2.67 12.94
C TYR A 183 9.38 -1.33 13.61
N ALA A 184 8.70 -1.35 14.76
CA ALA A 184 8.31 -0.13 15.45
C ALA A 184 9.51 0.70 15.93
N ASP A 185 10.59 0.05 16.37
CA ASP A 185 11.85 0.69 16.73
C ASP A 185 12.51 1.41 15.55
N LEU A 186 12.47 0.81 14.36
CA LEU A 186 12.97 1.43 13.12
C LEU A 186 12.09 2.60 12.69
N ALA A 187 10.77 2.49 12.83
CA ALA A 187 9.87 3.62 12.60
C ALA A 187 10.23 4.80 13.49
N ILE A 188 10.38 4.57 14.80
CA ILE A 188 10.80 5.58 15.79
C ILE A 188 12.16 6.18 15.42
N LEU A 189 13.13 5.34 15.07
CA LEU A 189 14.48 5.79 14.71
C LEU A 189 14.45 6.77 13.54
N TYR A 190 13.80 6.41 12.45
CA TYR A 190 13.80 7.22 11.23
C TYR A 190 12.92 8.47 11.37
N LEU A 191 11.78 8.40 12.06
CA LEU A 191 10.95 9.58 12.34
C LEU A 191 11.70 10.60 13.21
N ASN A 192 12.39 10.14 14.25
CA ASN A 192 13.19 11.03 15.11
C ASN A 192 14.39 11.63 14.37
N ARG A 193 15.02 10.89 13.45
CA ARG A 193 16.09 11.43 12.58
C ARG A 193 15.54 12.53 11.68
N ALA A 194 14.42 12.27 11.00
CA ALA A 194 13.76 13.25 10.15
C ALA A 194 13.50 14.57 10.90
N LEU A 195 12.95 14.49 12.14
CA LEU A 195 12.74 15.65 13.00
C LEU A 195 14.04 16.37 13.34
N LYS A 196 15.06 15.62 13.76
CA LYS A 196 16.38 16.15 14.11
C LYS A 196 17.03 16.89 12.95
N ASP A 197 16.86 16.37 11.75
CA ASP A 197 17.40 16.93 10.52
C ASP A 197 16.48 18.01 9.89
N GLY A 198 15.45 18.44 10.65
CA GLY A 198 14.63 19.60 10.33
C GLY A 198 13.41 19.33 9.45
N TYR A 199 13.03 18.07 9.23
CA TYR A 199 11.79 17.77 8.52
C TYR A 199 10.58 17.93 9.44
N LEU A 200 9.69 18.86 9.09
CA LEU A 200 8.50 19.15 9.86
C LEU A 200 7.28 18.62 9.09
N ALA A 201 6.61 17.62 9.66
CA ALA A 201 5.33 17.13 9.17
C ALA A 201 4.40 16.89 10.37
N ASP A 202 3.16 17.34 10.24
CA ASP A 202 2.15 17.34 11.32
C ASP A 202 1.78 15.94 11.81
N ASP A 203 2.02 14.92 10.99
CA ASP A 203 1.68 13.52 11.30
C ASP A 203 2.82 12.76 12.02
N ILE A 204 4.04 13.30 12.09
CA ILE A 204 5.17 12.62 12.75
C ILE A 204 4.86 12.30 14.22
N PRO A 205 4.34 13.23 15.05
CA PRO A 205 4.05 12.92 16.43
C PRO A 205 3.00 11.80 16.60
N GLU A 206 2.03 11.72 15.69
CA GLU A 206 1.01 10.65 15.70
C GLU A 206 1.65 9.28 15.41
N TYR A 207 2.48 9.18 14.36
CA TYR A 207 3.20 7.94 14.04
C TYR A 207 4.19 7.52 15.14
N LEU A 208 4.87 8.48 15.76
CA LEU A 208 5.73 8.21 16.92
C LEU A 208 4.90 7.67 18.10
N GLY A 209 3.78 8.29 18.40
CA GLY A 209 2.89 7.87 19.48
C GLY A 209 2.40 6.43 19.28
N LEU A 210 1.96 6.09 18.08
CA LEU A 210 1.52 4.74 17.72
C LEU A 210 2.67 3.72 17.79
N SER A 211 3.86 4.09 17.31
CA SER A 211 5.04 3.21 17.35
C SER A 211 5.54 2.97 18.76
N TYR A 212 5.54 4.01 19.63
CA TYR A 212 5.85 3.84 21.05
C TYR A 212 4.82 2.97 21.75
N ALA A 213 3.53 3.14 21.41
CA ALA A 213 2.44 2.33 21.99
C ALA A 213 2.63 0.84 21.65
N SER A 214 3.00 0.50 20.42
CA SER A 214 3.22 -0.89 19.98
C SER A 214 4.38 -1.57 20.72
N LEU A 215 5.37 -0.80 21.19
CA LEU A 215 6.49 -1.27 22.03
C LEU A 215 6.17 -1.23 23.54
N GLY A 216 4.96 -0.81 23.94
CA GLY A 216 4.60 -0.65 25.35
C GLY A 216 5.30 0.53 26.06
N MET A 217 5.91 1.44 25.29
CA MET A 217 6.54 2.67 25.79
C MET A 217 5.49 3.74 26.04
N THR A 218 4.71 3.53 27.09
CA THR A 218 3.47 4.27 27.36
C THR A 218 3.69 5.77 27.57
N MET A 219 4.72 6.17 28.31
CA MET A 219 4.96 7.58 28.62
C MET A 219 5.45 8.36 27.39
N GLU A 220 6.32 7.75 26.58
CA GLU A 220 6.79 8.31 25.32
C GLU A 220 5.64 8.43 24.32
N SER A 221 4.75 7.43 24.28
CA SER A 221 3.53 7.45 23.46
C SER A 221 2.61 8.60 23.84
N ILE A 222 2.32 8.78 25.14
CA ILE A 222 1.53 9.91 25.67
C ILE A 222 2.15 11.25 25.29
N SER A 223 3.46 11.39 25.46
CA SER A 223 4.19 12.61 25.09
C SER A 223 4.04 12.94 23.62
N ALA A 224 4.25 11.95 22.74
CA ALA A 224 4.12 12.12 21.30
C ALA A 224 2.68 12.45 20.87
N PHE A 225 1.68 11.75 21.40
CA PHE A 225 0.27 12.06 21.11
C PHE A 225 -0.16 13.43 21.64
N THR A 226 0.34 13.84 22.80
CA THR A 226 0.07 15.19 23.34
C THR A 226 0.64 16.26 22.41
N GLN A 227 1.81 16.01 21.81
CA GLN A 227 2.37 16.90 20.81
C GLN A 227 1.52 16.91 19.51
N ALA A 228 0.99 15.75 19.09
CA ALA A 228 0.09 15.69 17.94
C ALA A 228 -1.20 16.51 18.15
N LEU A 229 -1.74 16.56 19.39
CA LEU A 229 -2.91 17.37 19.73
C LEU A 229 -2.70 18.87 19.53
N LEU A 230 -1.47 19.37 19.60
CA LEU A 230 -1.18 20.79 19.35
C LEU A 230 -1.43 21.20 17.90
N THR A 231 -1.36 20.24 16.99
CA THR A 231 -1.54 20.46 15.55
C THR A 231 -2.96 20.12 15.11
N ARG A 232 -3.50 19.00 15.59
CA ARG A 232 -4.80 18.50 15.18
C ARG A 232 -5.44 17.69 16.32
N GLU A 233 -6.67 18.04 16.68
CA GLU A 233 -7.50 17.20 17.55
C GLU A 233 -8.42 16.32 16.71
N SER A 234 -8.51 15.03 17.07
CA SER A 234 -9.46 14.07 16.50
C SER A 234 -9.92 13.09 17.57
N ASP A 235 -11.14 12.56 17.42
CA ASP A 235 -11.70 11.57 18.36
C ASP A 235 -10.81 10.32 18.45
N LEU A 236 -10.19 9.90 17.33
CA LEU A 236 -9.26 8.78 17.32
C LEU A 236 -7.99 9.09 18.15
N LEU A 237 -7.44 10.29 18.02
CA LEU A 237 -6.25 10.68 18.78
C LEU A 237 -6.57 10.78 20.29
N LEU A 238 -7.72 11.34 20.65
CA LEU A 238 -8.19 11.38 22.04
C LEU A 238 -8.37 9.97 22.62
N LEU A 239 -8.95 9.06 21.84
CA LEU A 239 -9.08 7.64 22.24
C LEU A 239 -7.72 6.99 22.45
N SER A 240 -6.78 7.19 21.51
CA SER A 240 -5.42 6.63 21.63
C SER A 240 -4.69 7.11 22.88
N ILE A 241 -4.82 8.40 23.21
CA ILE A 241 -4.27 8.96 24.45
C ILE A 241 -4.93 8.33 25.69
N ALA A 242 -6.25 8.20 25.69
CA ALA A 242 -7.00 7.59 26.79
C ALA A 242 -6.56 6.13 27.02
N GLU A 243 -6.37 5.36 25.94
CA GLU A 243 -5.86 3.99 26.03
C GLU A 243 -4.47 3.95 26.69
N GLN A 244 -3.56 4.86 26.32
CA GLN A 244 -2.23 4.92 26.93
C GLN A 244 -2.27 5.32 28.42
N TYR A 245 -3.09 6.32 28.80
CA TYR A 245 -3.27 6.67 30.20
C TYR A 245 -3.87 5.51 31.02
N TYR A 246 -4.82 4.78 30.46
CA TYR A 246 -5.37 3.58 31.09
C TYR A 246 -4.30 2.51 31.30
N ASN A 247 -3.49 2.23 30.28
CA ASN A 247 -2.37 1.28 30.35
C ASN A 247 -1.30 1.70 31.36
N ALA A 248 -1.11 3.01 31.56
CA ALA A 248 -0.26 3.57 32.64
C ALA A 248 -0.89 3.49 34.04
N GLY A 249 -2.10 2.94 34.18
CA GLY A 249 -2.83 2.92 35.45
C GLY A 249 -3.43 4.28 35.85
N GLN A 250 -3.39 5.27 34.98
CA GLN A 250 -3.89 6.63 35.23
C GLN A 250 -5.34 6.78 34.76
N ALA A 251 -6.23 5.99 35.34
CA ALA A 251 -7.64 5.89 34.95
C ALA A 251 -8.38 7.23 34.94
N ALA A 252 -8.08 8.13 35.89
CA ALA A 252 -8.72 9.46 35.94
C ALA A 252 -8.32 10.35 34.77
N ALA A 253 -7.06 10.29 34.31
CA ALA A 253 -6.62 11.01 33.12
C ALA A 253 -7.26 10.41 31.86
N ALA A 254 -7.31 9.08 31.76
CA ALA A 254 -7.98 8.40 30.65
C ALA A 254 -9.46 8.85 30.53
N GLU A 255 -10.18 8.87 31.66
CA GLU A 255 -11.59 9.30 31.71
C GLU A 255 -11.79 10.74 31.16
N GLN A 256 -10.88 11.67 31.48
CA GLN A 256 -10.94 13.05 30.99
C GLN A 256 -10.83 13.12 29.45
N TYR A 257 -9.93 12.35 28.84
CA TYR A 257 -9.78 12.31 27.37
C TYR A 257 -11.00 11.64 26.72
N LEU A 258 -11.56 10.59 27.32
CA LEU A 258 -12.77 9.94 26.81
C LEU A 258 -13.99 10.87 26.81
N PHE A 259 -14.13 11.75 27.81
CA PHE A 259 -15.19 12.75 27.84
C PHE A 259 -15.05 13.87 26.80
N ARG A 260 -13.84 14.08 26.26
CA ARG A 260 -13.60 15.03 25.16
C ARG A 260 -14.03 14.47 23.80
N ILE A 261 -14.15 13.15 23.66
CA ILE A 261 -14.59 12.54 22.39
C ILE A 261 -15.98 13.08 22.08
N SER A 262 -16.12 13.63 20.86
CA SER A 262 -17.34 14.30 20.43
C SER A 262 -18.55 13.38 20.53
N LYS A 263 -19.64 13.88 21.10
CA LYS A 263 -20.93 13.18 21.08
C LYS A 263 -21.48 13.03 19.65
N GLU A 264 -20.96 13.82 18.71
CA GLU A 264 -21.31 13.75 17.29
C GLU A 264 -20.35 12.85 16.50
N CYS A 265 -19.42 12.17 17.17
CA CYS A 265 -18.54 11.20 16.54
C CYS A 265 -19.35 10.15 15.79
N LYS A 266 -19.20 10.14 14.46
CA LYS A 266 -19.93 9.24 13.57
C LYS A 266 -19.24 7.88 13.38
N GLU A 267 -18.02 7.77 13.86
CA GLU A 267 -17.25 6.53 13.78
C GLU A 267 -17.65 5.59 14.92
N GLU A 268 -18.56 4.67 14.62
CA GLU A 268 -19.07 3.69 15.57
C GLU A 268 -17.96 2.94 16.32
N LYS A 269 -16.89 2.59 15.60
CA LYS A 269 -15.74 1.89 16.21
C LYS A 269 -15.04 2.70 17.29
N ILE A 270 -14.94 4.03 17.12
CA ILE A 270 -14.34 4.93 18.14
C ILE A 270 -15.25 5.02 19.35
N THR A 271 -16.54 5.26 19.13
CA THR A 271 -17.52 5.39 20.21
C THR A 271 -17.65 4.10 21.02
N ASP A 272 -17.68 2.95 20.36
CA ASP A 272 -17.77 1.65 21.04
C ASP A 272 -16.52 1.33 21.86
N LYS A 273 -15.31 1.66 21.33
CA LYS A 273 -14.06 1.54 22.11
C LYS A 273 -14.03 2.50 23.31
N ALA A 274 -14.53 3.73 23.15
CA ALA A 274 -14.61 4.70 24.24
C ALA A 274 -15.55 4.20 25.35
N HIS A 275 -16.75 3.71 25.01
CA HIS A 275 -17.66 3.08 25.95
C HIS A 275 -17.05 1.84 26.63
N LEU A 276 -16.35 1.01 25.87
CA LEU A 276 -15.68 -0.17 26.41
C LEU A 276 -14.63 0.23 27.44
N LEU A 277 -13.82 1.24 27.15
CA LEU A 277 -12.77 1.70 28.05
C LEU A 277 -13.33 2.39 29.30
N LEU A 278 -14.38 3.22 29.16
CA LEU A 278 -15.12 3.79 30.31
C LEU A 278 -15.71 2.69 31.17
N GLY A 279 -16.34 1.68 30.59
CA GLY A 279 -16.87 0.53 31.30
C GLY A 279 -15.79 -0.20 32.15
N LYS A 280 -14.60 -0.40 31.57
CA LYS A 280 -13.44 -0.99 32.29
C LYS A 280 -12.97 -0.08 33.41
N ILE A 281 -12.85 1.23 33.19
CA ILE A 281 -12.47 2.21 34.21
C ILE A 281 -13.46 2.19 35.40
N TYR A 282 -14.76 2.29 35.11
CA TYR A 282 -15.79 2.28 36.13
C TYR A 282 -15.88 0.95 36.89
N THR A 283 -15.63 -0.17 36.20
CA THR A 283 -15.54 -1.48 36.85
C THR A 283 -14.38 -1.49 37.88
N GLY A 284 -13.21 -1.00 37.50
CA GLY A 284 -12.05 -0.88 38.38
C GLY A 284 -12.29 0.07 39.58
N GLN A 285 -13.08 1.13 39.36
CA GLN A 285 -13.52 2.07 40.42
C GLN A 285 -14.68 1.52 41.25
N LYS A 286 -15.17 0.31 40.99
CA LYS A 286 -16.36 -0.31 41.64
C LYS A 286 -17.67 0.47 41.41
N LYS A 287 -17.74 1.33 40.41
CA LYS A 287 -18.94 2.05 39.97
C LYS A 287 -19.71 1.16 38.98
N PHE A 288 -20.32 0.09 39.51
CA PHE A 288 -20.89 -0.99 38.70
C PHE A 288 -22.11 -0.56 37.87
N ALA A 289 -22.91 0.39 38.40
CA ALA A 289 -24.07 0.90 37.65
C ALA A 289 -23.66 1.71 36.41
N GLU A 290 -22.67 2.56 36.55
CA GLU A 290 -22.07 3.36 35.48
C GLU A 290 -21.39 2.43 34.45
N ALA A 291 -20.57 1.48 34.95
CA ALA A 291 -19.90 0.50 34.09
C ALA A 291 -20.90 -0.30 33.23
N LYS A 292 -21.98 -0.76 33.86
CA LYS A 292 -23.05 -1.48 33.17
C LYS A 292 -23.70 -0.63 32.08
N LYS A 293 -23.97 0.66 32.35
CA LYS A 293 -24.55 1.58 31.37
C LYS A 293 -23.67 1.71 30.12
N GLU A 294 -22.35 1.76 30.30
CA GLU A 294 -21.40 1.85 29.19
C GLU A 294 -21.43 0.58 28.32
N PHE A 295 -21.36 -0.60 28.92
CA PHE A 295 -21.45 -1.85 28.18
C PHE A 295 -22.83 -2.06 27.53
N ASP A 296 -23.92 -1.70 28.20
CA ASP A 296 -25.27 -1.77 27.64
C ASP A 296 -25.44 -0.82 26.44
N SER A 297 -24.73 0.30 26.39
CA SER A 297 -24.72 1.21 25.24
C SER A 297 -24.16 0.55 23.97
N ILE A 298 -23.12 -0.27 24.11
CA ILE A 298 -22.57 -1.09 23.03
C ILE A 298 -23.57 -2.19 22.63
N LEU A 299 -24.11 -2.91 23.62
CA LEU A 299 -25.01 -4.06 23.39
C LEU A 299 -26.34 -3.67 22.76
N LYS A 300 -26.82 -2.42 22.94
CA LYS A 300 -28.00 -1.88 22.25
C LYS A 300 -27.80 -1.81 20.74
N LYS A 301 -26.56 -1.60 20.27
CA LYS A 301 -26.22 -1.54 18.84
C LYS A 301 -25.82 -2.92 18.31
N ASN A 302 -25.03 -3.64 19.07
CA ASN A 302 -24.51 -4.96 18.74
C ASN A 302 -24.67 -5.92 19.93
N GLU A 303 -25.75 -6.66 19.98
CA GLU A 303 -26.06 -7.64 21.03
C GLU A 303 -24.99 -8.73 21.17
N ASN A 304 -24.20 -8.97 20.13
CA ASN A 304 -23.13 -9.95 20.07
C ASN A 304 -21.74 -9.36 20.25
N SER A 305 -21.59 -8.19 20.87
CA SER A 305 -20.28 -7.65 21.22
C SER A 305 -19.64 -8.49 22.30
N ALA A 306 -18.64 -9.31 21.93
CA ALA A 306 -17.95 -10.19 22.87
C ALA A 306 -17.24 -9.41 23.98
N ASP A 307 -16.63 -8.28 23.66
CA ASP A 307 -15.95 -7.41 24.64
C ASP A 307 -16.94 -6.85 25.68
N ALA A 308 -18.09 -6.34 25.24
CA ALA A 308 -19.10 -5.79 26.16
C ALA A 308 -19.73 -6.88 27.03
N LEU A 309 -20.03 -8.05 26.45
CA LEU A 309 -20.50 -9.20 27.21
C LEU A 309 -19.47 -9.68 28.22
N CYS A 310 -18.17 -9.71 27.85
CA CYS A 310 -17.09 -10.04 28.76
C CYS A 310 -17.02 -9.03 29.92
N GLY A 311 -17.10 -7.73 29.61
CA GLY A 311 -17.11 -6.65 30.61
C GLY A 311 -18.24 -6.78 31.63
N LEU A 312 -19.48 -7.12 31.17
CA LEU A 312 -20.57 -7.43 32.08
C LEU A 312 -20.25 -8.63 32.99
N GLY A 313 -19.60 -9.65 32.45
CA GLY A 313 -19.14 -10.79 33.24
C GLY A 313 -18.17 -10.38 34.36
N VAL A 314 -17.22 -9.47 34.04
CA VAL A 314 -16.26 -8.93 35.02
C VAL A 314 -16.96 -8.09 36.08
N ILE A 315 -18.01 -7.33 35.75
CA ILE A 315 -18.83 -6.62 36.76
C ILE A 315 -19.44 -7.63 37.73
N TYR A 316 -20.11 -8.68 37.26
CA TYR A 316 -20.75 -9.69 38.12
C TYR A 316 -19.73 -10.49 38.94
N GLU A 317 -18.54 -10.74 38.43
CA GLU A 317 -17.43 -11.31 39.18
C GLU A 317 -17.06 -10.41 40.36
N ASN A 318 -16.87 -9.11 40.15
CA ASN A 318 -16.55 -8.14 41.19
C ASN A 318 -17.67 -7.96 42.20
N MET A 319 -18.92 -8.23 41.83
CA MET A 319 -20.08 -8.26 42.73
C MET A 319 -20.23 -9.60 43.49
N GLY A 320 -19.39 -10.60 43.20
CA GLY A 320 -19.44 -11.92 43.80
C GLY A 320 -20.46 -12.90 43.17
N ASP A 321 -21.17 -12.47 42.12
CA ASP A 321 -22.13 -13.34 41.40
C ASP A 321 -21.44 -14.12 40.29
N ILE A 322 -20.69 -15.14 40.70
CA ILE A 322 -19.89 -15.98 39.75
C ILE A 322 -20.76 -16.73 38.77
N ILE A 323 -22.01 -17.07 39.14
CA ILE A 323 -22.94 -17.78 38.27
C ILE A 323 -23.30 -16.90 37.05
N LYS A 324 -23.66 -15.63 37.33
CA LYS A 324 -23.95 -14.68 36.26
C LYS A 324 -22.68 -14.32 35.46
N ALA A 325 -21.53 -14.12 36.14
CA ALA A 325 -20.28 -13.87 35.46
C ALA A 325 -19.95 -14.93 34.41
N ARG A 326 -19.99 -16.21 34.79
CA ARG A 326 -19.79 -17.35 33.87
C ARG A 326 -20.79 -17.39 32.74
N SER A 327 -22.06 -17.03 32.99
CA SER A 327 -23.08 -16.95 31.95
C SER A 327 -22.72 -15.92 30.88
N TYR A 328 -22.27 -14.72 31.30
CA TYR A 328 -21.86 -13.67 30.36
C TYR A 328 -20.58 -14.02 29.59
N TRP A 329 -19.57 -14.63 30.21
CA TRP A 329 -18.36 -15.07 29.49
C TRP A 329 -18.65 -16.16 28.48
N ARG A 330 -19.62 -17.08 28.76
CA ARG A 330 -20.08 -18.07 27.76
C ARG A 330 -20.82 -17.39 26.59
N LYS A 331 -21.61 -16.34 26.85
CA LYS A 331 -22.24 -15.54 25.80
C LYS A 331 -21.19 -14.86 24.93
N ALA A 332 -20.16 -14.28 25.54
CA ALA A 332 -19.04 -13.68 24.83
C ALA A 332 -18.32 -14.70 23.92
N LEU A 333 -18.07 -15.93 24.42
CA LEU A 333 -17.49 -17.01 23.59
C LEU A 333 -18.43 -17.51 22.50
N LYS A 334 -19.74 -17.43 22.69
CA LYS A 334 -20.71 -17.75 21.65
C LYS A 334 -20.66 -16.71 20.53
N ALA A 335 -20.44 -15.44 20.86
CA ALA A 335 -20.29 -14.36 19.90
C ALA A 335 -18.91 -14.40 19.20
N GLN A 336 -17.85 -14.70 19.94
CA GLN A 336 -16.48 -14.82 19.43
C GLN A 336 -15.77 -16.00 20.10
N VAL A 337 -15.66 -17.12 19.39
CA VAL A 337 -15.16 -18.41 19.91
C VAL A 337 -13.79 -18.31 20.58
N ASN A 338 -12.90 -17.48 20.07
CA ASN A 338 -11.53 -17.32 20.57
C ASN A 338 -11.36 -16.02 21.38
N HIS A 339 -12.40 -15.52 22.06
CA HIS A 339 -12.29 -14.30 22.89
C HIS A 339 -11.33 -14.53 24.07
N PRO A 340 -10.13 -13.88 24.10
CA PRO A 340 -9.04 -14.29 24.99
C PRO A 340 -9.39 -14.12 26.47
N GLU A 341 -9.97 -12.95 26.82
CA GLU A 341 -10.30 -12.62 28.21
C GLU A 341 -11.39 -13.55 28.78
N SER A 342 -12.43 -13.86 27.97
CA SER A 342 -13.48 -14.80 28.40
C SER A 342 -12.96 -16.22 28.56
N LEU A 343 -12.03 -16.68 27.71
CA LEU A 343 -11.38 -17.98 27.86
C LEU A 343 -10.59 -18.05 29.16
N LYS A 344 -9.78 -17.00 29.42
CA LYS A 344 -8.99 -16.89 30.64
C LYS A 344 -9.89 -16.93 31.87
N LYS A 345 -10.91 -16.06 31.91
CA LYS A 345 -11.86 -15.99 33.03
C LYS A 345 -12.58 -17.32 33.30
N LEU A 346 -13.07 -18.01 32.28
CA LEU A 346 -13.71 -19.31 32.46
C LEU A 346 -12.73 -20.41 32.91
N ALA A 347 -11.46 -20.29 32.58
CA ALA A 347 -10.43 -21.22 33.05
C ALA A 347 -10.10 -21.00 34.54
N GLU A 348 -10.12 -19.75 35.03
CA GLU A 348 -9.90 -19.39 36.44
C GLU A 348 -11.02 -19.94 37.37
N TYR A 349 -12.24 -20.11 36.85
CA TYR A 349 -13.42 -20.57 37.61
C TYR A 349 -13.92 -21.95 37.14
N LYS A 350 -13.02 -22.86 36.87
CA LYS A 350 -13.37 -24.26 36.55
C LYS A 350 -13.93 -25.02 37.72
#